data_c30e9feb83d58cf8deee3ea035410ca0
#
_entry.id   c30e9feb83d58cf8deee3ea035410ca0
#
_cell.length_a   1.000
_cell.length_b   1.000
_cell.length_c   1.000
_cell.angle_alpha   90.00
_cell.angle_beta   90.00
_cell.angle_gamma   90.00
#
_symmetry.space_group_name_H-M   'P 1'
#
loop_
_entity.id
_entity.type
_entity.pdbx_description
1 polymer ?
#
loop_
_entity_poly.entity_id
_entity_poly.type
_entity_poly.pdbx_seq_one_letter_code
_entity_poly.pdbx_strand_id
1 'polypeptide(L)'
;MAPEDMIQPGTLPPDGGAQTGLMATTLDSRYTQTSGRVFLNGTQALVRLMLDQARRDAAAGLSTGGMASGYRGSPLAALDQELWRANRHLDAHAIEFIPAVNEDMAATIIAGTQQAEGQPATTVDGVFSLWYGKGPGVDRSIDAIKHGNAYGSSLHGGVLMVAGDDHGCVSSTIAHQSELSLMSASVPVIHPASITDILSFGMFGFALSRYSGLWAGFKTASELIEAGQTVDLPSLPTFVLPPLSDMADGLHVRWPDAPGLHLEERMQAKLAAAGQFAAANSIDRVICGTKQARLGIITVGKAHGDLMEALRLMGMDAAACRQHGVDIYKIGLVWPVEETGAMAFMEGKAEILVVEEKRGIVEEQIRAIATRMGSRAPARITGKTGATNMPFVPTAGELAPTALIPLLAERLDAHCDGADFGGRAAALTATQHRANMPPFSQRTPHFCSGCPHNTSTRVPEGSEGTCRYRLSFHGNDHGPQHQIYLPDGW
;
A
#
# COMPACT_ATOMS: atom_id res chain seq x y z
N MET A 1 55.97 1.20 -27.43
CA MET A 1 55.93 2.63 -27.16
C MET A 1 54.57 2.88 -26.50
N ALA A 2 54.55 2.98 -25.17
CA ALA A 2 53.48 3.61 -24.41
C ALA A 2 53.61 5.12 -24.55
N PRO A 3 52.58 5.94 -24.20
CA PRO A 3 52.35 6.26 -22.80
C PRO A 3 50.85 6.29 -22.44
N GLU A 4 50.62 5.87 -21.28
CA GLU A 4 49.98 6.43 -20.06
C GLU A 4 49.49 7.89 -20.18
N ASP A 5 48.14 8.08 -20.18
CA ASP A 5 47.53 9.31 -19.76
C ASP A 5 46.70 9.06 -18.50
N MET A 6 47.32 9.31 -17.35
CA MET A 6 46.66 9.38 -16.05
C MET A 6 45.75 10.59 -16.01
N ILE A 7 44.46 10.35 -15.80
CA ILE A 7 43.48 11.38 -15.42
C ILE A 7 43.85 11.88 -14.03
N GLN A 8 44.29 13.10 -13.96
CA GLN A 8 44.49 13.80 -12.67
C GLN A 8 43.13 14.18 -12.04
N PRO A 9 42.96 13.96 -10.73
CA PRO A 9 41.74 14.39 -10.05
C PRO A 9 41.67 15.93 -10.03
N GLY A 10 40.59 16.45 -10.61
CA GLY A 10 40.30 17.87 -10.61
C GLY A 10 40.14 18.40 -9.16
N THR A 11 40.91 19.42 -8.84
CA THR A 11 40.77 20.19 -7.60
C THR A 11 39.42 20.90 -7.59
N LEU A 12 38.61 20.60 -6.56
CA LEU A 12 37.39 21.34 -6.25
C LEU A 12 37.74 22.79 -5.88
N PRO A 13 36.89 23.79 -6.27
CA PRO A 13 37.12 25.18 -5.88
C PRO A 13 36.97 25.35 -4.36
N PRO A 14 37.66 26.32 -3.74
CA PRO A 14 37.59 26.53 -2.29
C PRO A 14 36.19 26.98 -1.86
N ASP A 15 35.67 26.28 -0.84
CA ASP A 15 34.41 26.55 -0.18
C ASP A 15 34.33 27.99 0.33
N GLY A 16 33.40 28.76 -0.24
CA GLY A 16 32.87 29.97 0.38
C GLY A 16 31.92 29.57 1.52
N GLY A 17 32.33 29.77 2.74
CA GLY A 17 31.72 29.30 3.95
C GLY A 17 30.23 29.57 4.12
N ALA A 18 29.48 28.45 4.17
CA ALA A 18 28.36 28.27 5.05
C ALA A 18 28.59 26.91 5.71
N GLN A 19 29.04 26.91 6.95
CA GLN A 19 29.05 25.72 7.80
C GLN A 19 27.58 25.35 8.06
N THR A 20 26.92 24.67 7.11
CA THR A 20 25.79 23.80 7.42
C THR A 20 26.41 22.63 8.16
N GLY A 21 26.26 22.60 9.47
CA GLY A 21 26.74 21.50 10.32
C GLY A 21 26.12 20.21 9.76
N LEU A 22 26.94 19.40 9.11
CA LEU A 22 26.56 18.04 8.73
C LEU A 22 26.21 17.31 10.02
N MET A 23 24.93 17.12 10.28
CA MET A 23 24.50 16.26 11.38
C MET A 23 25.08 14.87 11.12
N ALA A 24 25.81 14.33 12.11
CA ALA A 24 26.37 12.99 12.01
C ALA A 24 25.23 11.98 11.79
N THR A 25 25.09 11.48 10.58
CA THR A 25 24.07 10.49 10.25
C THR A 25 24.54 9.11 10.68
N THR A 26 23.75 8.44 11.50
CA THR A 26 23.96 7.06 11.95
C THR A 26 22.85 6.15 11.41
N LEU A 27 23.00 4.84 11.55
CA LEU A 27 21.96 3.88 11.21
C LEU A 27 20.68 4.09 12.07
N ASP A 28 20.82 4.66 13.27
CA ASP A 28 19.69 4.97 14.14
C ASP A 28 18.93 6.24 13.75
N SER A 29 19.54 7.10 12.95
CA SER A 29 18.91 8.35 12.48
C SER A 29 17.54 8.12 11.86
N ARG A 30 17.35 6.95 11.21
CA ARG A 30 16.06 6.52 10.65
C ARG A 30 14.94 6.45 11.69
N TYR A 31 15.27 6.21 12.97
CA TYR A 31 14.30 6.08 14.07
C TYR A 31 14.37 7.24 15.08
N THR A 32 15.51 7.87 15.23
CA THR A 32 15.72 8.92 16.26
C THR A 32 15.54 10.34 15.72
N GLN A 33 15.86 10.57 14.45
CA GLN A 33 15.76 11.91 13.86
C GLN A 33 14.28 12.31 13.67
N THR A 34 13.92 13.52 14.09
CA THR A 34 12.53 14.03 14.05
C THR A 34 12.28 15.07 12.96
N SER A 35 13.34 15.51 12.28
CA SER A 35 13.25 16.50 11.19
C SER A 35 14.40 16.31 10.21
N GLY A 36 14.32 16.94 9.03
CA GLY A 36 15.32 16.84 7.98
C GLY A 36 15.19 15.56 7.17
N ARG A 37 16.28 15.07 6.60
CA ARG A 37 16.26 13.99 5.59
C ARG A 37 16.81 12.69 6.15
N VAL A 38 16.10 11.59 5.91
CA VAL A 38 16.55 10.24 6.26
C VAL A 38 16.33 9.28 5.07
N PHE A 39 17.20 8.28 4.97
CA PHE A 39 16.99 7.17 4.03
C PHE A 39 16.22 6.06 4.72
N LEU A 40 15.12 5.61 4.12
CA LEU A 40 14.25 4.54 4.60
C LEU A 40 13.93 3.56 3.47
N ASN A 41 13.84 2.28 3.80
CA ASN A 41 13.05 1.35 3.00
C ASN A 41 11.62 1.22 3.57
N GLY A 42 10.74 0.51 2.85
CA GLY A 42 9.34 0.38 3.26
C GLY A 42 9.17 -0.27 4.63
N THR A 43 9.94 -1.29 4.94
CA THR A 43 9.92 -1.97 6.24
C THR A 43 10.33 -1.02 7.38
N GLN A 44 11.38 -0.23 7.16
CA GLN A 44 11.85 0.77 8.12
C GLN A 44 10.85 1.90 8.31
N ALA A 45 10.15 2.28 7.24
CA ALA A 45 9.09 3.28 7.31
C ALA A 45 7.91 2.79 8.17
N LEU A 46 7.54 1.51 8.10
CA LEU A 46 6.49 0.92 8.96
C LEU A 46 6.90 0.92 10.45
N VAL A 47 8.15 0.54 10.76
CA VAL A 47 8.66 0.61 12.13
C VAL A 47 8.69 2.06 12.62
N ARG A 48 9.21 2.98 11.80
CA ARG A 48 9.23 4.40 12.13
C ARG A 48 7.83 4.98 12.35
N LEU A 49 6.86 4.57 11.55
CA LEU A 49 5.46 5.00 11.70
C LEU A 49 4.92 4.74 13.12
N MET A 50 5.23 3.59 13.70
CA MET A 50 4.83 3.29 15.07
C MET A 50 5.51 4.23 16.09
N LEU A 51 6.81 4.51 15.90
CA LEU A 51 7.53 5.45 16.75
C LEU A 51 6.98 6.89 16.63
N ASP A 52 6.60 7.30 15.41
CA ASP A 52 6.02 8.61 15.16
C ASP A 52 4.59 8.71 15.74
N GLN A 53 3.82 7.62 15.76
CA GLN A 53 2.53 7.57 16.46
C GLN A 53 2.71 7.75 17.98
N ALA A 54 3.67 7.05 18.59
CA ALA A 54 3.96 7.22 20.01
C ALA A 54 4.41 8.67 20.35
N ARG A 55 5.26 9.27 19.51
CA ARG A 55 5.68 10.66 19.64
C ARG A 55 4.52 11.64 19.55
N ARG A 56 3.61 11.40 18.59
CA ARG A 56 2.41 12.22 18.43
C ARG A 56 1.52 12.15 19.66
N ASP A 57 1.33 10.96 20.21
CA ASP A 57 0.52 10.76 21.40
C ASP A 57 1.15 11.46 22.62
N ALA A 58 2.45 11.29 22.83
CA ALA A 58 3.18 11.97 23.90
C ALA A 58 3.09 13.51 23.76
N ALA A 59 3.20 14.04 22.53
CA ALA A 59 3.03 15.46 22.26
C ALA A 59 1.60 15.96 22.53
N ALA A 60 0.60 15.09 22.45
CA ALA A 60 -0.79 15.36 22.81
C ALA A 60 -1.08 15.14 24.31
N GLY A 61 -0.10 14.75 25.11
CA GLY A 61 -0.25 14.49 26.53
C GLY A 61 -0.83 13.12 26.86
N LEU A 62 -0.88 12.19 25.89
CA LEU A 62 -1.34 10.82 26.09
C LEU A 62 -0.18 9.89 26.43
N SER A 63 -0.41 8.96 27.36
CA SER A 63 0.49 7.87 27.71
C SER A 63 0.00 6.57 27.09
N THR A 64 0.16 6.41 25.77
CA THR A 64 -0.27 5.22 25.05
C THR A 64 0.82 4.15 24.99
N GLY A 65 0.39 2.87 24.94
CA GLY A 65 1.24 1.76 24.52
C GLY A 65 1.10 1.49 23.03
N GLY A 66 2.06 0.75 22.46
CA GLY A 66 2.01 0.29 21.09
C GLY A 66 2.14 -1.25 21.02
N MET A 67 1.50 -1.88 20.02
CA MET A 67 1.61 -3.31 19.78
C MET A 67 1.82 -3.59 18.30
N ALA A 68 2.85 -4.37 17.95
CA ALA A 68 2.97 -4.96 16.63
C ALA A 68 2.79 -6.47 16.72
N SER A 69 1.92 -7.04 15.90
CA SER A 69 1.74 -8.49 15.80
C SER A 69 1.34 -8.90 14.38
N GLY A 70 1.87 -10.01 13.91
CA GLY A 70 1.60 -10.51 12.57
C GLY A 70 2.37 -11.79 12.29
N TYR A 71 2.37 -12.21 11.04
CA TYR A 71 3.11 -13.39 10.61
C TYR A 71 3.92 -13.07 9.35
N ARG A 72 5.18 -13.55 9.36
CA ARG A 72 6.13 -13.29 8.28
C ARG A 72 5.69 -13.92 6.96
N GLY A 73 5.77 -13.15 5.90
CA GLY A 73 5.52 -13.58 4.53
C GLY A 73 5.88 -12.47 3.55
N SER A 74 6.51 -12.80 2.41
CA SER A 74 6.84 -11.79 1.40
C SER A 74 5.55 -11.10 0.90
N PRO A 75 5.54 -9.74 0.79
CA PRO A 75 6.68 -8.83 0.88
C PRO A 75 7.06 -8.38 2.30
N LEU A 76 6.30 -8.73 3.32
CA LEU A 76 6.49 -8.26 4.70
C LEU A 76 7.42 -9.15 5.56
N ALA A 77 8.09 -10.12 4.94
CA ALA A 77 8.94 -11.08 5.66
C ALA A 77 10.09 -10.45 6.46
N ALA A 78 10.60 -9.30 6.01
CA ALA A 78 11.67 -8.59 6.68
C ALA A 78 11.20 -7.71 7.84
N LEU A 79 9.89 -7.52 8.03
CA LEU A 79 9.34 -6.65 9.08
C LEU A 79 9.65 -7.16 10.48
N ASP A 80 9.52 -8.48 10.72
CA ASP A 80 9.91 -9.11 11.99
C ASP A 80 11.35 -8.76 12.38
N GLN A 81 12.27 -8.92 11.41
CA GLN A 81 13.69 -8.68 11.64
C GLN A 81 13.96 -7.21 11.95
N GLU A 82 13.26 -6.30 11.28
CA GLU A 82 13.45 -4.88 11.51
C GLU A 82 12.83 -4.43 12.85
N LEU A 83 11.68 -4.99 13.26
CA LEU A 83 11.11 -4.80 14.59
C LEU A 83 12.08 -5.27 15.68
N TRP A 84 12.70 -6.46 15.55
CA TRP A 84 13.72 -6.91 16.49
C TRP A 84 14.97 -6.02 16.52
N ARG A 85 15.45 -5.55 15.36
CA ARG A 85 16.59 -4.62 15.29
C ARG A 85 16.28 -3.29 15.96
N ALA A 86 15.04 -2.83 15.86
CA ALA A 86 14.57 -1.59 16.44
C ALA A 86 14.16 -1.70 17.91
N ASN A 87 14.24 -2.89 18.51
CA ASN A 87 13.65 -3.20 19.83
C ASN A 87 13.94 -2.13 20.89
N ARG A 88 15.19 -1.67 21.02
CA ARG A 88 15.55 -0.63 21.98
C ARG A 88 14.80 0.70 21.78
N HIS A 89 14.43 1.02 20.51
CA HIS A 89 13.67 2.22 20.18
C HIS A 89 12.18 1.98 20.47
N LEU A 90 11.68 0.76 20.22
CA LEU A 90 10.32 0.38 20.51
C LEU A 90 10.07 0.38 22.02
N ASP A 91 10.96 -0.24 22.80
CA ASP A 91 10.88 -0.28 24.27
C ASP A 91 10.88 1.13 24.88
N ALA A 92 11.72 2.04 24.36
CA ALA A 92 11.77 3.43 24.80
C ALA A 92 10.47 4.22 24.54
N HIS A 93 9.57 3.69 23.72
CA HIS A 93 8.28 4.29 23.38
C HIS A 93 7.09 3.40 23.81
N ALA A 94 7.30 2.44 24.74
CA ALA A 94 6.29 1.49 25.21
C ALA A 94 5.61 0.73 24.08
N ILE A 95 6.35 0.30 23.05
CA ILE A 95 5.87 -0.46 21.92
C ILE A 95 6.40 -1.89 22.03
N GLU A 96 5.50 -2.87 22.10
CA GLU A 96 5.84 -4.28 22.12
C GLU A 96 5.67 -4.94 20.75
N PHE A 97 6.59 -5.84 20.42
CA PHE A 97 6.47 -6.70 19.26
C PHE A 97 6.27 -8.14 19.70
N ILE A 98 5.10 -8.71 19.40
CA ILE A 98 4.76 -10.10 19.67
C ILE A 98 4.53 -10.83 18.35
N PRO A 99 5.52 -11.59 17.83
CA PRO A 99 5.32 -12.40 16.63
C PRO A 99 4.29 -13.49 16.93
N ALA A 100 3.27 -13.60 16.09
CA ALA A 100 2.25 -14.63 16.26
C ALA A 100 2.66 -15.92 15.52
N VAL A 101 2.02 -17.03 15.91
CA VAL A 101 2.21 -18.32 15.23
C VAL A 101 1.47 -18.38 13.89
N ASN A 102 0.51 -17.49 13.68
CA ASN A 102 -0.19 -17.23 12.41
C ASN A 102 -0.90 -15.87 12.46
N GLU A 103 -1.37 -15.43 11.32
CA GLU A 103 -2.02 -14.13 11.12
C GLU A 103 -3.35 -13.99 11.85
N ASP A 104 -4.09 -15.09 12.01
CA ASP A 104 -5.37 -15.16 12.69
C ASP A 104 -5.20 -14.91 14.21
N MET A 105 -4.21 -15.55 14.83
CA MET A 105 -3.86 -15.28 16.21
C MET A 105 -3.36 -13.85 16.40
N ALA A 106 -2.59 -13.30 15.45
CA ALA A 106 -2.19 -11.91 15.49
C ALA A 106 -3.40 -10.97 15.51
N ALA A 107 -4.40 -11.19 14.65
CA ALA A 107 -5.62 -10.39 14.62
C ALA A 107 -6.38 -10.46 15.96
N THR A 108 -6.42 -11.65 16.59
CA THR A 108 -7.03 -11.84 17.89
C THR A 108 -6.27 -11.10 19.01
N ILE A 109 -4.92 -11.14 18.99
CA ILE A 109 -4.08 -10.36 19.93
C ILE A 109 -4.39 -8.88 19.77
N ILE A 110 -4.41 -8.37 18.53
CA ILE A 110 -4.70 -6.96 18.26
C ILE A 110 -6.11 -6.58 18.73
N ALA A 111 -7.12 -7.41 18.52
CA ALA A 111 -8.48 -7.17 19.05
C ALA A 111 -8.48 -7.07 20.58
N GLY A 112 -7.68 -7.89 21.25
CA GLY A 112 -7.51 -7.84 22.70
C GLY A 112 -6.90 -6.52 23.19
N THR A 113 -5.94 -5.94 22.46
CA THR A 113 -5.34 -4.65 22.85
C THR A 113 -6.35 -3.50 22.83
N GLN A 114 -7.35 -3.56 21.96
CA GLN A 114 -8.38 -2.52 21.87
C GLN A 114 -9.35 -2.55 23.06
N GLN A 115 -9.42 -3.67 23.78
CA GLN A 115 -10.23 -3.81 24.99
C GLN A 115 -9.48 -3.36 26.26
N ALA A 116 -8.20 -3.03 26.17
CA ALA A 116 -7.39 -2.62 27.32
C ALA A 116 -7.88 -1.27 27.89
N GLU A 117 -8.24 -0.32 27.03
CA GLU A 117 -8.77 0.98 27.46
C GLU A 117 -10.07 0.77 28.30
N GLY A 118 -10.10 1.38 29.45
CA GLY A 118 -11.25 1.24 30.37
C GLY A 118 -11.20 0.03 31.32
N GLN A 119 -10.17 -0.86 31.21
CA GLN A 119 -9.97 -1.93 32.19
C GLN A 119 -9.28 -1.37 33.44
N PRO A 120 -9.71 -1.78 34.66
CA PRO A 120 -9.18 -1.24 35.92
C PRO A 120 -7.67 -1.44 36.11
N ALA A 121 -7.10 -2.48 35.47
CA ALA A 121 -5.67 -2.81 35.57
C ALA A 121 -4.80 -2.10 34.51
N THR A 122 -5.40 -1.34 33.60
CA THR A 122 -4.67 -0.69 32.51
C THR A 122 -3.88 0.51 33.03
N THR A 123 -2.61 0.61 32.66
CA THR A 123 -1.70 1.68 33.06
C THR A 123 -1.42 2.69 31.94
N VAL A 124 -2.06 2.49 30.77
CA VAL A 124 -1.92 3.36 29.59
C VAL A 124 -3.29 3.88 29.13
N ASP A 125 -3.32 5.01 28.46
CA ASP A 125 -4.57 5.60 27.96
C ASP A 125 -5.23 4.81 26.85
N GLY A 126 -4.44 3.99 26.11
CA GLY A 126 -4.88 3.11 25.05
C GLY A 126 -3.69 2.43 24.40
N VAL A 127 -3.95 1.46 23.51
CA VAL A 127 -2.91 0.73 22.78
C VAL A 127 -3.12 0.86 21.28
N PHE A 128 -2.27 1.64 20.58
CA PHE A 128 -2.29 1.65 19.13
C PHE A 128 -1.60 0.40 18.58
N SER A 129 -2.15 -0.17 17.54
CA SER A 129 -1.73 -1.51 17.12
C SER A 129 -1.50 -1.62 15.62
N LEU A 130 -0.46 -2.35 15.24
CA LEU A 130 -0.13 -2.68 13.87
C LEU A 130 -0.21 -4.21 13.69
N TRP A 131 -1.19 -4.65 12.90
CA TRP A 131 -1.25 -6.01 12.38
C TRP A 131 -0.54 -6.08 11.03
N TYR A 132 0.17 -7.18 10.73
CA TYR A 132 0.75 -7.37 9.40
C TYR A 132 0.63 -8.83 8.94
N GLY A 133 0.37 -8.99 7.64
CA GLY A 133 0.30 -10.27 6.97
C GLY A 133 0.29 -10.12 5.44
N LYS A 134 0.70 -11.16 4.71
CA LYS A 134 0.53 -11.18 3.26
C LYS A 134 -0.92 -11.50 2.89
N GLY A 135 -1.29 -11.34 1.59
CA GLY A 135 -2.66 -11.57 1.11
C GLY A 135 -3.31 -12.88 1.61
N PRO A 136 -2.69 -14.06 1.50
CA PRO A 136 -3.24 -15.30 2.08
C PRO A 136 -3.46 -15.24 3.59
N GLY A 137 -2.67 -14.44 4.29
CA GLY A 137 -2.85 -14.20 5.72
C GLY A 137 -4.08 -13.35 6.03
N VAL A 138 -4.39 -12.37 5.18
CA VAL A 138 -5.65 -11.61 5.25
C VAL A 138 -6.83 -12.55 5.07
N ASP A 139 -6.81 -13.37 4.00
CA ASP A 139 -7.90 -14.33 3.71
C ASP A 139 -8.13 -15.30 4.87
N ARG A 140 -7.04 -15.81 5.45
CA ARG A 140 -7.11 -16.71 6.60
C ARG A 140 -7.71 -16.07 7.84
N SER A 141 -7.41 -14.79 8.06
CA SER A 141 -7.75 -14.06 9.29
C SER A 141 -9.05 -13.29 9.21
N ILE A 142 -9.78 -13.39 8.10
CA ILE A 142 -10.92 -12.51 7.81
C ILE A 142 -12.03 -12.60 8.87
N ASP A 143 -12.23 -13.75 9.50
CA ASP A 143 -13.18 -13.90 10.57
C ASP A 143 -12.78 -13.09 11.82
N ALA A 144 -11.55 -13.25 12.29
CA ALA A 144 -11.02 -12.49 13.43
C ALA A 144 -10.98 -10.98 13.13
N ILE A 145 -10.60 -10.59 11.92
CA ILE A 145 -10.61 -9.20 11.45
C ILE A 145 -12.03 -8.63 11.48
N LYS A 146 -12.99 -9.36 10.93
CA LYS A 146 -14.39 -8.96 10.88
C LYS A 146 -14.99 -8.72 12.25
N HIS A 147 -14.73 -9.64 13.20
CA HIS A 147 -15.17 -9.50 14.58
C HIS A 147 -14.45 -8.33 15.26
N GLY A 148 -13.12 -8.25 15.16
CA GLY A 148 -12.34 -7.14 15.73
C GLY A 148 -12.81 -5.79 15.23
N ASN A 149 -13.06 -5.63 13.93
CA ASN A 149 -13.56 -4.39 13.34
C ASN A 149 -15.02 -4.10 13.74
N ALA A 150 -15.88 -5.12 13.86
CA ALA A 150 -17.27 -4.92 14.29
C ALA A 150 -17.34 -4.38 15.72
N TYR A 151 -16.60 -4.97 16.66
CA TYR A 151 -16.47 -4.44 18.02
C TYR A 151 -15.72 -3.10 18.02
N GLY A 152 -14.64 -3.00 17.26
CA GLY A 152 -14.00 -1.74 16.92
C GLY A 152 -12.68 -1.47 17.61
N SER A 153 -12.11 -0.30 17.34
CA SER A 153 -10.93 0.24 18.02
C SER A 153 -11.32 1.05 19.25
N SER A 154 -10.37 1.23 20.18
CA SER A 154 -10.53 2.14 21.31
C SER A 154 -10.24 3.60 20.92
N LEU A 155 -10.66 4.53 21.75
CA LEU A 155 -10.56 5.97 21.49
C LEU A 155 -9.10 6.44 21.36
N HIS A 156 -8.21 5.94 22.22
CA HIS A 156 -6.79 6.28 22.24
C HIS A 156 -5.89 5.17 21.69
N GLY A 157 -6.50 4.04 21.24
CA GLY A 157 -5.80 2.94 20.59
C GLY A 157 -5.67 3.13 19.09
N GLY A 158 -6.55 2.47 18.35
CA GLY A 158 -6.53 2.46 16.89
C GLY A 158 -5.73 1.30 16.32
N VAL A 159 -6.18 0.79 15.16
CA VAL A 159 -5.57 -0.38 14.50
C VAL A 159 -5.24 -0.06 13.05
N LEU A 160 -3.99 -0.30 12.67
CA LEU A 160 -3.51 -0.26 11.29
C LEU A 160 -3.18 -1.68 10.83
N MET A 161 -3.86 -2.13 9.77
CA MET A 161 -3.70 -3.48 9.21
C MET A 161 -2.85 -3.44 7.94
N VAL A 162 -1.58 -3.79 8.04
CA VAL A 162 -0.65 -3.82 6.91
C VAL A 162 -0.80 -5.12 6.14
N ALA A 163 -1.48 -5.06 4.99
CA ALA A 163 -1.63 -6.17 4.06
C ALA A 163 -0.57 -6.09 2.96
N GLY A 164 0.25 -7.12 2.81
CA GLY A 164 1.29 -7.21 1.78
C GLY A 164 0.82 -8.05 0.59
N ASP A 165 0.51 -7.40 -0.52
CA ASP A 165 0.09 -8.08 -1.75
C ASP A 165 1.27 -8.31 -2.69
N ASP A 166 1.23 -9.43 -3.40
CA ASP A 166 2.19 -9.86 -4.41
C ASP A 166 1.44 -9.98 -5.75
N HIS A 167 1.35 -8.84 -6.47
CA HIS A 167 0.59 -8.77 -7.72
C HIS A 167 1.20 -9.61 -8.84
N GLY A 168 2.54 -9.77 -8.84
CA GLY A 168 3.29 -10.55 -9.82
C GLY A 168 3.35 -12.05 -9.52
N CYS A 169 2.81 -12.52 -8.39
CA CYS A 169 2.93 -13.91 -7.92
C CYS A 169 4.38 -14.38 -7.77
N VAL A 170 5.32 -13.47 -7.44
CA VAL A 170 6.74 -13.78 -7.32
C VAL A 170 7.00 -14.80 -6.21
N SER A 171 6.26 -14.69 -5.10
CA SER A 171 6.35 -15.59 -3.95
C SER A 171 5.00 -16.16 -3.51
N SER A 172 4.02 -16.20 -4.40
CA SER A 172 2.66 -16.69 -4.13
C SER A 172 2.20 -17.62 -5.24
N THR A 173 1.28 -18.54 -4.96
CA THR A 173 0.70 -19.43 -5.98
C THR A 173 -0.24 -18.65 -6.90
N ILE A 174 -0.99 -17.71 -6.34
CA ILE A 174 -1.90 -16.82 -7.07
C ILE A 174 -1.70 -15.38 -6.60
N ALA A 175 -2.02 -14.43 -7.47
CA ALA A 175 -2.01 -13.02 -7.11
C ALA A 175 -3.11 -12.71 -6.09
N HIS A 176 -2.81 -11.82 -5.16
CA HIS A 176 -3.76 -11.36 -4.16
C HIS A 176 -4.23 -9.93 -4.42
N GLN A 177 -5.43 -9.66 -3.97
CA GLN A 177 -6.05 -8.34 -3.95
C GLN A 177 -6.80 -8.19 -2.63
N SER A 178 -6.07 -7.86 -1.58
CA SER A 178 -6.54 -7.85 -0.19
C SER A 178 -7.68 -6.87 0.07
N GLU A 179 -7.85 -5.84 -0.77
CA GLU A 179 -8.94 -4.89 -0.65
C GLU A 179 -10.31 -5.58 -0.58
N LEU A 180 -10.54 -6.59 -1.41
CA LEU A 180 -11.85 -7.28 -1.46
C LEU A 180 -12.18 -7.97 -0.14
N SER A 181 -11.20 -8.64 0.48
CA SER A 181 -11.37 -9.28 1.78
C SER A 181 -11.61 -8.23 2.86
N LEU A 182 -10.84 -7.14 2.89
CA LEU A 182 -10.98 -6.05 3.85
C LEU A 182 -12.33 -5.33 3.69
N MET A 183 -12.78 -5.08 2.47
CA MET A 183 -14.11 -4.52 2.17
C MET A 183 -15.23 -5.41 2.71
N SER A 184 -15.11 -6.74 2.56
CA SER A 184 -16.10 -7.69 3.11
C SER A 184 -16.19 -7.64 4.63
N ALA A 185 -15.12 -7.19 5.30
CA ALA A 185 -15.07 -6.95 6.75
C ALA A 185 -15.39 -5.49 7.13
N SER A 186 -15.82 -4.65 6.18
CA SER A 186 -16.10 -3.22 6.39
C SER A 186 -14.89 -2.44 6.92
N VAL A 187 -13.68 -2.82 6.54
CA VAL A 187 -12.43 -2.15 6.89
C VAL A 187 -12.07 -1.16 5.79
N PRO A 188 -12.00 0.16 6.06
CA PRO A 188 -11.51 1.15 5.09
C PRO A 188 -10.09 0.83 4.64
N VAL A 189 -9.79 1.00 3.34
CA VAL A 189 -8.52 0.58 2.76
C VAL A 189 -7.73 1.79 2.24
N ILE A 190 -6.52 1.93 2.74
CA ILE A 190 -5.54 2.95 2.35
C ILE A 190 -4.44 2.27 1.54
N HIS A 191 -3.98 2.90 0.45
CA HIS A 191 -2.93 2.34 -0.39
C HIS A 191 -1.85 3.38 -0.71
N PRO A 192 -0.72 3.39 0.01
CA PRO A 192 0.41 4.29 -0.26
C PRO A 192 1.09 3.96 -1.58
N ALA A 193 1.64 4.98 -2.24
CA ALA A 193 2.39 4.87 -3.50
C ALA A 193 3.90 5.12 -3.33
N SER A 194 4.34 5.56 -2.16
CA SER A 194 5.74 5.91 -1.88
C SER A 194 6.10 5.69 -0.41
N ILE A 195 7.39 5.70 -0.08
CA ILE A 195 7.85 5.65 1.31
C ILE A 195 7.33 6.85 2.12
N THR A 196 7.25 8.02 1.50
CA THR A 196 6.65 9.21 2.13
C THR A 196 5.16 9.00 2.44
N ASP A 197 4.43 8.34 1.53
CA ASP A 197 3.02 8.01 1.77
C ASP A 197 2.88 6.97 2.90
N ILE A 198 3.81 6.01 3.06
CA ILE A 198 3.76 5.08 4.21
C ILE A 198 3.69 5.87 5.52
N LEU A 199 4.53 6.89 5.68
CA LEU A 199 4.53 7.69 6.89
C LEU A 199 3.26 8.54 7.02
N SER A 200 2.91 9.32 6.01
CA SER A 200 1.78 10.25 6.08
C SER A 200 0.43 9.53 6.09
N PHE A 201 0.24 8.52 5.23
CA PHE A 201 -1.02 7.77 5.14
C PHE A 201 -1.19 6.80 6.31
N GLY A 202 -0.08 6.29 6.87
CA GLY A 202 -0.14 5.48 8.09
C GLY A 202 -0.61 6.29 9.29
N MET A 203 -0.13 7.52 9.46
CA MET A 203 -0.62 8.44 10.48
C MET A 203 -2.11 8.78 10.29
N PHE A 204 -2.53 9.00 9.03
CA PHE A 204 -3.95 9.14 8.69
C PHE A 204 -4.75 7.89 9.08
N GLY A 205 -4.22 6.70 8.83
CA GLY A 205 -4.87 5.43 9.14
C GLY A 205 -5.11 5.24 10.64
N PHE A 206 -4.13 5.54 11.48
CA PHE A 206 -4.31 5.53 12.94
C PHE A 206 -5.36 6.58 13.39
N ALA A 207 -5.30 7.78 12.84
CA ALA A 207 -6.26 8.83 13.18
C ALA A 207 -7.69 8.49 12.70
N LEU A 208 -7.84 7.92 11.49
CA LEU A 208 -9.12 7.41 10.97
C LEU A 208 -9.70 6.33 11.91
N SER A 209 -8.85 5.37 12.30
CA SER A 209 -9.25 4.29 13.19
C SER A 209 -9.74 4.82 14.53
N ARG A 210 -9.00 5.73 15.15
CA ARG A 210 -9.37 6.38 16.42
C ARG A 210 -10.66 7.20 16.31
N TYR A 211 -10.84 7.92 15.20
CA TYR A 211 -12.00 8.78 15.03
C TYR A 211 -13.28 7.96 14.77
N SER A 212 -13.18 6.97 13.89
CA SER A 212 -14.35 6.21 13.44
C SER A 212 -14.68 4.97 14.27
N GLY A 213 -13.75 4.50 15.11
CA GLY A 213 -13.87 3.22 15.78
C GLY A 213 -13.69 2.00 14.87
N LEU A 214 -13.30 2.18 13.59
CA LEU A 214 -12.96 1.10 12.66
C LEU A 214 -11.49 0.73 12.75
N TRP A 215 -11.14 -0.47 12.31
CA TRP A 215 -9.78 -0.78 11.92
C TRP A 215 -9.49 -0.15 10.55
N ALA A 216 -8.24 0.20 10.29
CA ALA A 216 -7.82 0.79 9.01
C ALA A 216 -6.91 -0.18 8.25
N GLY A 217 -7.32 -0.62 7.07
CA GLY A 217 -6.52 -1.42 6.15
C GLY A 217 -5.45 -0.56 5.49
N PHE A 218 -4.24 -1.09 5.39
CA PHE A 218 -3.08 -0.42 4.81
C PHE A 218 -2.42 -1.36 3.82
N LYS A 219 -2.86 -1.31 2.58
CA LYS A 219 -2.34 -2.18 1.53
C LYS A 219 -0.97 -1.74 1.08
N THR A 220 -0.05 -2.67 1.00
CA THR A 220 1.29 -2.48 0.45
C THR A 220 1.57 -3.51 -0.65
N ALA A 221 2.56 -3.24 -1.49
CA ALA A 221 3.04 -4.14 -2.52
C ALA A 221 4.55 -4.35 -2.39
N SER A 222 5.08 -5.42 -2.98
CA SER A 222 6.51 -5.78 -2.92
C SER A 222 7.40 -4.62 -3.33
N GLU A 223 7.07 -3.94 -4.42
CA GLU A 223 7.84 -2.85 -5.00
C GLU A 223 7.96 -1.66 -4.04
N LEU A 224 6.94 -1.44 -3.21
CA LEU A 224 6.94 -0.35 -2.24
C LEU A 224 7.72 -0.74 -0.97
N ILE A 225 7.53 -1.95 -0.48
CA ILE A 225 8.18 -2.42 0.77
C ILE A 225 9.68 -2.60 0.57
N GLU A 226 10.11 -3.09 -0.59
CA GLU A 226 11.50 -3.31 -0.93
C GLU A 226 12.21 -2.05 -1.47
N ALA A 227 11.44 -1.03 -1.87
CA ALA A 227 12.01 0.24 -2.31
C ALA A 227 12.76 0.96 -1.19
N GLY A 228 13.78 1.73 -1.57
CA GLY A 228 14.49 2.66 -0.69
C GLY A 228 14.37 4.08 -1.20
N GLN A 229 14.13 5.03 -0.30
CA GLN A 229 13.96 6.44 -0.63
C GLN A 229 14.57 7.34 0.45
N THR A 230 15.19 8.44 0.02
CA THR A 230 15.49 9.54 0.94
C THR A 230 14.22 10.38 1.12
N VAL A 231 13.75 10.46 2.35
CA VAL A 231 12.51 11.14 2.72
C VAL A 231 12.84 12.38 3.52
N ASP A 232 12.25 13.52 3.15
CA ASP A 232 12.16 14.67 4.03
C ASP A 232 11.09 14.35 5.08
N LEU A 233 11.51 14.27 6.35
CA LEU A 233 10.61 13.87 7.42
C LEU A 233 9.50 14.91 7.57
N PRO A 234 8.23 14.51 7.39
CA PRO A 234 7.11 15.42 7.60
C PRO A 234 6.99 15.78 9.08
N SER A 235 6.49 16.97 9.37
CA SER A 235 5.98 17.28 10.72
C SER A 235 4.85 16.30 11.05
N LEU A 236 4.71 15.97 12.34
CA LEU A 236 3.59 15.14 12.80
C LEU A 236 2.26 15.82 12.44
N PRO A 237 1.35 15.13 11.73
CA PRO A 237 0.16 15.78 11.22
C PRO A 237 -0.85 16.08 12.33
N THR A 238 -1.53 17.22 12.19
CA THR A 238 -2.76 17.52 12.94
C THR A 238 -3.94 17.21 12.05
N PHE A 239 -4.93 16.50 12.58
CA PHE A 239 -6.15 16.15 11.84
C PHE A 239 -7.33 16.97 12.33
N VAL A 240 -8.19 17.36 11.39
CA VAL A 240 -9.50 17.93 11.67
C VAL A 240 -10.43 16.80 12.12
N LEU A 241 -11.08 16.98 13.25
CA LEU A 241 -12.08 16.03 13.77
C LEU A 241 -13.46 16.62 13.57
N PRO A 242 -14.23 16.25 12.52
CA PRO A 242 -15.59 16.72 12.36
C PRO A 242 -16.47 16.33 13.56
N PRO A 243 -17.51 17.10 13.89
CA PRO A 243 -18.45 16.68 14.94
C PRO A 243 -19.15 15.38 14.54
N LEU A 244 -19.09 14.37 15.40
CA LEU A 244 -19.84 13.13 15.20
C LEU A 244 -21.32 13.40 15.44
N SER A 245 -22.18 12.90 14.55
CA SER A 245 -23.61 12.87 14.78
C SER A 245 -23.93 11.97 15.98
N ASP A 246 -24.92 12.35 16.76
CA ASP A 246 -25.31 11.77 18.06
C ASP A 246 -25.54 10.25 18.04
N MET A 247 -24.46 9.49 18.19
CA MET A 247 -24.55 8.12 18.70
C MET A 247 -24.37 8.22 20.23
N ALA A 248 -25.45 8.07 20.96
CA ALA A 248 -25.49 8.26 22.43
C ALA A 248 -24.41 7.45 23.17
N ASP A 249 -24.01 6.32 22.61
CA ASP A 249 -23.02 5.40 23.20
C ASP A 249 -21.65 5.42 22.51
N GLY A 250 -21.40 6.32 21.54
CA GLY A 250 -20.15 6.43 20.78
C GLY A 250 -19.92 5.29 19.78
N LEU A 251 -18.78 5.35 19.06
CA LEU A 251 -18.41 4.43 17.98
C LEU A 251 -17.40 3.36 18.39
N HIS A 252 -16.71 3.56 19.51
CA HIS A 252 -15.58 2.75 19.93
C HIS A 252 -15.98 1.44 20.61
N VAL A 253 -14.97 0.58 20.81
CA VAL A 253 -15.13 -0.68 21.55
C VAL A 253 -15.67 -0.45 22.95
N ARG A 254 -16.50 -1.35 23.44
CA ARG A 254 -17.11 -1.31 24.78
C ARG A 254 -16.91 -2.66 25.45
N TRP A 255 -16.99 -2.64 26.75
CA TRP A 255 -17.01 -3.87 27.52
C TRP A 255 -17.91 -3.74 28.74
N PRO A 256 -18.90 -4.62 28.90
CA PRO A 256 -19.34 -5.66 27.94
C PRO A 256 -20.06 -5.08 26.72
N ASP A 257 -20.01 -5.82 25.59
CA ASP A 257 -20.76 -5.50 24.37
C ASP A 257 -21.45 -6.80 23.87
N ALA A 258 -22.73 -6.93 24.10
CA ALA A 258 -23.46 -8.14 23.74
C ALA A 258 -23.66 -8.23 22.21
N PRO A 259 -23.70 -9.45 21.62
CA PRO A 259 -24.09 -9.59 20.21
C PRO A 259 -25.50 -9.07 19.93
N GLY A 260 -25.72 -8.40 18.80
CA GLY A 260 -27.04 -7.91 18.42
C GLY A 260 -27.04 -6.94 17.25
N LEU A 261 -28.24 -6.51 16.85
CA LEU A 261 -28.45 -5.60 15.72
C LEU A 261 -27.68 -4.26 15.87
N HIS A 262 -27.51 -3.77 17.09
CA HIS A 262 -26.77 -2.55 17.37
C HIS A 262 -25.31 -2.57 16.89
N LEU A 263 -24.70 -3.75 16.75
CA LEU A 263 -23.35 -3.86 16.15
C LEU A 263 -23.38 -3.53 14.66
N GLU A 264 -24.41 -3.98 13.94
CA GLU A 264 -24.59 -3.66 12.53
C GLU A 264 -24.94 -2.18 12.31
N GLU A 265 -25.85 -1.63 13.12
CA GLU A 265 -26.18 -0.19 13.10
C GLU A 265 -24.96 0.68 13.40
N ARG A 266 -24.17 0.29 14.41
CA ARG A 266 -22.91 0.97 14.76
C ARG A 266 -21.88 0.88 13.62
N MET A 267 -21.83 -0.25 12.89
CA MET A 267 -20.94 -0.38 11.73
C MET A 267 -21.27 0.63 10.63
N GLN A 268 -22.54 0.87 10.34
CA GLN A 268 -22.96 1.89 9.37
C GLN A 268 -22.55 3.30 9.83
N ALA A 269 -22.73 3.61 11.11
CA ALA A 269 -22.32 4.89 11.69
C ALA A 269 -20.78 5.08 11.64
N LYS A 270 -20.02 4.02 11.93
CA LYS A 270 -18.55 4.02 11.82
C LYS A 270 -18.08 4.30 10.39
N LEU A 271 -18.69 3.67 9.38
CA LEU A 271 -18.37 3.90 7.97
C LEU A 271 -18.70 5.34 7.54
N ALA A 272 -19.84 5.87 7.99
CA ALA A 272 -20.21 7.26 7.74
C ALA A 272 -19.20 8.24 8.37
N ALA A 273 -18.76 7.96 9.61
CA ALA A 273 -17.73 8.74 10.29
C ALA A 273 -16.39 8.68 9.54
N ALA A 274 -15.98 7.51 9.06
CA ALA A 274 -14.76 7.36 8.26
C ALA A 274 -14.80 8.21 6.98
N GLY A 275 -15.95 8.26 6.29
CA GLY A 275 -16.16 9.13 5.14
C GLY A 275 -16.06 10.62 5.49
N GLN A 276 -16.66 11.05 6.61
CA GLN A 276 -16.57 12.43 7.09
C GLN A 276 -15.12 12.82 7.45
N PHE A 277 -14.39 11.91 8.11
CA PHE A 277 -12.98 12.12 8.43
C PHE A 277 -12.13 12.25 7.16
N ALA A 278 -12.35 11.38 6.18
CA ALA A 278 -11.63 11.42 4.91
C ALA A 278 -11.89 12.71 4.13
N ALA A 279 -13.11 13.19 4.09
CA ALA A 279 -13.48 14.46 3.44
C ALA A 279 -12.78 15.67 4.10
N ALA A 280 -12.67 15.67 5.45
CA ALA A 280 -12.04 16.76 6.20
C ALA A 280 -10.50 16.70 6.16
N ASN A 281 -9.92 15.53 5.91
CA ASN A 281 -8.47 15.26 5.99
C ASN A 281 -7.95 14.54 4.74
N SER A 282 -8.43 14.87 3.56
CA SER A 282 -8.15 14.13 2.34
C SER A 282 -6.66 13.85 2.14
N ILE A 283 -6.32 12.58 1.93
CA ILE A 283 -5.00 12.11 1.47
C ILE A 283 -4.97 11.94 -0.05
N ASP A 284 -6.11 12.10 -0.71
CA ASP A 284 -6.23 12.10 -2.16
C ASP A 284 -5.71 13.43 -2.72
N ARG A 285 -5.02 13.40 -3.86
CA ARG A 285 -4.30 14.58 -4.35
C ARG A 285 -4.40 14.73 -5.87
N VAL A 286 -4.67 15.95 -6.33
CA VAL A 286 -4.41 16.34 -7.73
C VAL A 286 -2.89 16.51 -7.89
N ILE A 287 -2.27 15.63 -8.68
CA ILE A 287 -0.82 15.64 -8.95
C ILE A 287 -0.48 16.63 -10.06
N CYS A 288 -1.31 16.65 -11.09
CA CYS A 288 -1.26 17.61 -12.17
C CYS A 288 -2.70 18.05 -12.47
N GLY A 289 -2.93 19.35 -12.57
CA GLY A 289 -4.26 19.88 -12.80
C GLY A 289 -4.25 21.12 -13.65
N THR A 290 -5.24 21.24 -14.56
CA THR A 290 -5.55 22.43 -15.34
C THR A 290 -7.05 22.70 -15.28
N LYS A 291 -7.46 23.96 -15.47
CA LYS A 291 -8.89 24.31 -15.50
C LYS A 291 -9.62 23.79 -16.76
N GLN A 292 -8.90 23.26 -17.74
CA GLN A 292 -9.45 22.91 -19.06
C GLN A 292 -9.07 21.48 -19.50
N ALA A 293 -8.71 20.61 -18.56
CA ALA A 293 -8.35 19.24 -18.88
C ALA A 293 -9.55 18.46 -19.44
N ARG A 294 -9.33 17.82 -20.61
CA ARG A 294 -10.32 16.95 -21.23
C ARG A 294 -10.19 15.50 -20.75
N LEU A 295 -8.95 15.08 -20.43
CA LEU A 295 -8.65 13.76 -19.91
C LEU A 295 -8.24 13.86 -18.45
N GLY A 296 -8.94 13.12 -17.58
CA GLY A 296 -8.53 12.89 -16.20
C GLY A 296 -8.03 11.46 -16.03
N ILE A 297 -6.91 11.29 -15.33
CA ILE A 297 -6.40 9.96 -14.99
C ILE A 297 -6.47 9.79 -13.47
N ILE A 298 -7.24 8.80 -13.02
CA ILE A 298 -7.32 8.41 -11.61
C ILE A 298 -6.43 7.20 -11.38
N THR A 299 -5.62 7.24 -10.34
CA THR A 299 -4.67 6.17 -10.05
C THR A 299 -4.45 5.97 -8.56
N VAL A 300 -3.90 4.81 -8.17
CA VAL A 300 -3.77 4.38 -6.78
C VAL A 300 -2.54 3.52 -6.55
N GLY A 301 -1.92 3.67 -5.37
CA GLY A 301 -0.83 2.81 -4.89
C GLY A 301 0.31 2.64 -5.89
N LYS A 302 0.76 1.39 -6.08
CA LYS A 302 1.84 1.04 -7.03
C LYS A 302 1.55 1.52 -8.46
N ALA A 303 0.30 1.36 -8.93
CA ALA A 303 -0.08 1.77 -10.28
C ALA A 303 0.11 3.28 -10.53
N HIS A 304 0.13 4.11 -9.47
CA HIS A 304 0.51 5.51 -9.58
C HIS A 304 1.98 5.68 -10.00
N GLY A 305 2.89 4.94 -9.38
CA GLY A 305 4.31 4.95 -9.76
C GLY A 305 4.54 4.50 -11.19
N ASP A 306 3.88 3.42 -11.61
CA ASP A 306 3.95 2.90 -12.98
C ASP A 306 3.40 3.89 -14.01
N LEU A 307 2.28 4.55 -13.70
CA LEU A 307 1.71 5.60 -14.54
C LEU A 307 2.67 6.77 -14.71
N MET A 308 3.23 7.28 -13.60
CA MET A 308 4.14 8.43 -13.63
C MET A 308 5.40 8.11 -14.45
N GLU A 309 5.94 6.89 -14.32
CA GLU A 309 7.10 6.46 -15.11
C GLU A 309 6.73 6.28 -16.60
N ALA A 310 5.57 5.70 -16.90
CA ALA A 310 5.09 5.58 -18.28
C ALA A 310 4.94 6.97 -18.94
N LEU A 311 4.33 7.92 -18.24
CA LEU A 311 4.21 9.30 -18.71
C LEU A 311 5.57 9.96 -18.91
N ARG A 312 6.51 9.78 -17.99
CA ARG A 312 7.90 10.28 -18.10
C ARG A 312 8.59 9.73 -19.36
N LEU A 313 8.51 8.43 -19.61
CA LEU A 313 9.07 7.79 -20.80
C LEU A 313 8.44 8.31 -22.09
N MET A 314 7.16 8.66 -22.05
CA MET A 314 6.45 9.27 -23.17
C MET A 314 6.69 10.78 -23.32
N GLY A 315 7.51 11.41 -22.46
CA GLY A 315 7.78 12.83 -22.47
C GLY A 315 6.64 13.69 -21.94
N MET A 316 5.75 13.09 -21.14
CA MET A 316 4.62 13.74 -20.50
C MET A 316 4.96 14.09 -19.05
N ASP A 317 5.82 15.09 -18.86
CA ASP A 317 6.06 15.68 -17.54
C ASP A 317 4.87 16.55 -17.10
N ALA A 318 4.94 17.15 -15.90
CA ALA A 318 3.87 18.00 -15.39
C ALA A 318 3.57 19.23 -16.27
N ALA A 319 4.56 19.76 -16.99
CA ALA A 319 4.37 20.87 -17.90
C ALA A 319 3.64 20.41 -19.17
N ALA A 320 4.06 19.29 -19.75
CA ALA A 320 3.42 18.68 -20.92
C ALA A 320 1.98 18.23 -20.58
N CYS A 321 1.74 17.63 -19.42
CA CYS A 321 0.39 17.29 -18.97
C CYS A 321 -0.52 18.54 -18.95
N ARG A 322 -0.05 19.65 -18.38
CA ARG A 322 -0.81 20.92 -18.40
C ARG A 322 -1.04 21.44 -19.81
N GLN A 323 -0.01 21.39 -20.66
CA GLN A 323 -0.09 21.85 -22.06
C GLN A 323 -1.12 21.05 -22.86
N HIS A 324 -1.18 19.74 -22.67
CA HIS A 324 -2.06 18.83 -23.39
C HIS A 324 -3.43 18.61 -22.73
N GLY A 325 -3.70 19.28 -21.61
CA GLY A 325 -4.99 19.16 -20.91
C GLY A 325 -5.23 17.79 -20.30
N VAL A 326 -4.20 17.23 -19.64
CA VAL A 326 -4.25 15.96 -18.90
C VAL A 326 -4.11 16.26 -17.42
N ASP A 327 -5.09 15.83 -16.62
CA ASP A 327 -5.07 15.92 -15.16
C ASP A 327 -4.85 14.55 -14.54
N ILE A 328 -4.17 14.51 -13.40
CA ILE A 328 -3.87 13.26 -12.68
C ILE A 328 -4.34 13.40 -11.24
N TYR A 329 -5.12 12.44 -10.77
CA TYR A 329 -5.63 12.33 -9.41
C TYR A 329 -5.14 11.05 -8.75
N LYS A 330 -4.40 11.19 -7.67
CA LYS A 330 -3.92 10.06 -6.87
C LYS A 330 -4.87 9.84 -5.71
N ILE A 331 -5.49 8.67 -5.67
CA ILE A 331 -6.32 8.21 -4.56
C ILE A 331 -5.43 7.53 -3.52
N GLY A 332 -5.57 7.92 -2.27
CA GLY A 332 -4.93 7.29 -1.12
C GLY A 332 -5.90 6.41 -0.34
N LEU A 333 -7.17 6.82 -0.18
CA LEU A 333 -8.24 6.03 0.42
C LEU A 333 -9.00 5.28 -0.68
N VAL A 334 -8.65 4.01 -0.87
CA VAL A 334 -9.16 3.16 -1.96
C VAL A 334 -10.62 2.76 -1.73
N TRP A 335 -10.99 2.54 -0.47
CA TRP A 335 -12.35 2.19 -0.08
C TRP A 335 -12.65 2.66 1.35
N PRO A 336 -13.81 3.29 1.57
CA PRO A 336 -14.63 3.92 0.52
C PRO A 336 -13.91 5.13 -0.09
N VAL A 337 -14.04 5.33 -1.40
CA VAL A 337 -13.46 6.51 -2.08
C VAL A 337 -14.14 7.78 -1.56
N GLU A 338 -13.36 8.83 -1.29
CA GLU A 338 -13.88 10.12 -0.90
C GLU A 338 -14.60 10.79 -2.09
N GLU A 339 -15.92 10.94 -1.95
CA GLU A 339 -16.79 11.31 -3.06
C GLU A 339 -16.62 12.77 -3.51
N THR A 340 -16.43 13.69 -2.56
CA THR A 340 -16.40 15.14 -2.85
C THR A 340 -15.22 15.51 -3.72
N GLY A 341 -14.04 15.04 -3.36
CA GLY A 341 -12.82 15.25 -4.15
C GLY A 341 -12.87 14.54 -5.49
N ALA A 342 -13.39 13.31 -5.53
CA ALA A 342 -13.57 12.55 -6.77
C ALA A 342 -14.54 13.25 -7.72
N MET A 343 -15.69 13.74 -7.24
CA MET A 343 -16.65 14.51 -8.05
C MET A 343 -16.02 15.79 -8.58
N ALA A 344 -15.34 16.55 -7.71
CA ALA A 344 -14.68 17.79 -8.11
C ALA A 344 -13.59 17.55 -9.17
N PHE A 345 -12.85 16.44 -9.07
CA PHE A 345 -11.87 16.07 -10.07
C PHE A 345 -12.51 15.68 -11.42
N MET A 346 -13.59 14.92 -11.38
CA MET A 346 -14.27 14.44 -12.60
C MET A 346 -15.02 15.54 -13.36
N GLU A 347 -15.47 16.56 -12.67
CA GLU A 347 -16.32 17.61 -13.26
C GLU A 347 -15.61 18.34 -14.42
N GLY A 348 -16.32 18.51 -15.52
CA GLY A 348 -15.83 19.21 -16.73
C GLY A 348 -14.90 18.40 -17.63
N LYS A 349 -14.55 17.16 -17.27
CA LYS A 349 -13.72 16.27 -18.10
C LYS A 349 -14.55 15.49 -19.11
N ALA A 350 -14.01 15.28 -20.30
CA ALA A 350 -14.64 14.46 -21.32
C ALA A 350 -14.49 12.96 -21.02
N GLU A 351 -13.33 12.57 -20.51
CA GLU A 351 -13.06 11.18 -20.15
C GLU A 351 -12.27 11.08 -18.84
N ILE A 352 -12.57 10.04 -18.06
CA ILE A 352 -11.76 9.57 -16.94
C ILE A 352 -11.18 8.22 -17.29
N LEU A 353 -9.85 8.09 -17.20
CA LEU A 353 -9.15 6.81 -17.24
C LEU A 353 -8.77 6.39 -15.81
N VAL A 354 -9.20 5.20 -15.39
CA VAL A 354 -8.80 4.63 -14.08
C VAL A 354 -7.69 3.61 -14.29
N VAL A 355 -6.56 3.82 -13.62
CA VAL A 355 -5.38 2.95 -13.67
C VAL A 355 -5.14 2.37 -12.28
N GLU A 356 -5.48 1.11 -12.11
CA GLU A 356 -5.31 0.35 -10.88
C GLU A 356 -4.91 -1.10 -11.16
N GLU A 357 -4.34 -1.78 -10.16
CA GLU A 357 -3.98 -3.19 -10.25
C GLU A 357 -5.21 -4.10 -10.20
N LYS A 358 -5.09 -5.29 -10.80
CA LYS A 358 -6.09 -6.36 -10.70
C LYS A 358 -7.52 -5.92 -11.06
N ARG A 359 -8.51 -6.20 -10.20
CA ARG A 359 -9.92 -5.83 -10.41
C ARG A 359 -10.13 -4.33 -10.21
N GLY A 360 -11.15 -3.82 -10.85
CA GLY A 360 -11.52 -2.41 -10.85
C GLY A 360 -12.28 -1.97 -9.60
N ILE A 361 -11.67 -1.94 -8.44
CA ILE A 361 -12.29 -1.51 -7.18
C ILE A 361 -12.55 -0.01 -7.16
N VAL A 362 -11.55 0.77 -7.54
CA VAL A 362 -11.69 2.23 -7.65
C VAL A 362 -12.58 2.57 -8.84
N GLU A 363 -12.40 1.91 -9.99
CA GLU A 363 -13.22 2.14 -11.18
C GLU A 363 -14.70 1.96 -10.90
N GLU A 364 -15.11 0.89 -10.20
CA GLU A 364 -16.51 0.61 -9.85
C GLU A 364 -17.10 1.72 -8.99
N GLN A 365 -16.36 2.20 -7.98
CA GLN A 365 -16.79 3.30 -7.14
C GLN A 365 -16.87 4.63 -7.91
N ILE A 366 -15.89 4.92 -8.78
CA ILE A 366 -15.89 6.13 -9.64
C ILE A 366 -17.09 6.10 -10.60
N ARG A 367 -17.43 4.95 -11.18
CA ARG A 367 -18.65 4.80 -12.00
C ARG A 367 -19.92 5.03 -11.20
N ALA A 368 -20.01 4.52 -9.98
CA ALA A 368 -21.14 4.76 -9.08
C ALA A 368 -21.25 6.24 -8.68
N ILE A 369 -20.13 6.90 -8.38
CA ILE A 369 -20.07 8.34 -8.08
C ILE A 369 -20.53 9.15 -9.31
N ALA A 370 -20.01 8.84 -10.50
CA ALA A 370 -20.39 9.52 -11.73
C ALA A 370 -21.89 9.41 -12.03
N THR A 371 -22.50 8.26 -11.75
CA THR A 371 -23.95 8.09 -11.88
C THR A 371 -24.73 9.10 -11.01
N ARG A 372 -24.24 9.39 -9.80
CA ARG A 372 -24.85 10.41 -8.91
C ARG A 372 -24.60 11.84 -9.37
N MET A 373 -23.55 12.10 -10.17
CA MET A 373 -23.28 13.43 -10.74
C MET A 373 -24.29 13.84 -11.83
N GLY A 374 -24.98 12.87 -12.44
CA GLY A 374 -25.96 13.12 -13.52
C GLY A 374 -25.29 13.80 -14.73
N SER A 375 -25.83 14.94 -15.17
CA SER A 375 -25.32 15.68 -16.34
C SER A 375 -23.93 16.30 -16.17
N ARG A 376 -23.40 16.35 -14.94
CA ARG A 376 -22.03 16.85 -14.66
C ARG A 376 -20.97 15.76 -14.77
N ALA A 377 -21.40 14.49 -14.94
CA ALA A 377 -20.49 13.38 -15.08
C ALA A 377 -19.68 13.46 -16.39
N PRO A 378 -18.44 12.93 -16.41
CA PRO A 378 -17.69 12.76 -17.65
C PRO A 378 -18.48 11.87 -18.64
N ALA A 379 -18.37 12.18 -19.93
CA ALA A 379 -19.07 11.41 -20.96
C ALA A 379 -18.61 9.94 -21.03
N ARG A 380 -17.39 9.65 -20.53
CA ARG A 380 -16.80 8.33 -20.55
C ARG A 380 -15.94 8.07 -19.32
N ILE A 381 -15.99 6.83 -18.84
CA ILE A 381 -15.05 6.30 -17.87
C ILE A 381 -14.48 5.01 -18.46
N THR A 382 -13.16 5.00 -18.61
CA THR A 382 -12.38 3.84 -19.07
C THR A 382 -11.49 3.34 -17.93
N GLY A 383 -11.10 2.09 -17.97
CA GLY A 383 -10.27 1.46 -16.97
C GLY A 383 -10.04 0.01 -17.36
N LYS A 384 -10.57 -0.96 -16.61
CA LYS A 384 -10.52 -2.39 -17.00
C LYS A 384 -11.24 -2.66 -18.31
N THR A 385 -12.21 -1.82 -18.61
CA THR A 385 -12.93 -1.81 -19.88
C THR A 385 -12.67 -0.50 -20.62
N GLY A 386 -12.28 -0.60 -21.89
CA GLY A 386 -11.99 0.53 -22.76
C GLY A 386 -13.22 1.16 -23.40
N ALA A 387 -12.98 2.12 -24.26
CA ALA A 387 -14.02 2.89 -24.97
C ALA A 387 -14.95 2.04 -25.86
N THR A 388 -14.48 0.87 -26.30
CA THR A 388 -15.21 -0.07 -27.16
C THR A 388 -15.83 -1.23 -26.38
N ASN A 389 -15.88 -1.16 -25.05
CA ASN A 389 -16.30 -2.23 -24.14
C ASN A 389 -15.43 -3.51 -24.21
N MET A 390 -14.23 -3.41 -24.76
CA MET A 390 -13.22 -4.47 -24.74
C MET A 390 -12.30 -4.31 -23.52
N PRO A 391 -11.66 -5.40 -23.04
CA PRO A 391 -10.64 -5.31 -21.99
C PRO A 391 -9.58 -4.27 -22.37
N PHE A 392 -9.18 -3.44 -21.40
CA PHE A 392 -8.25 -2.35 -21.63
C PHE A 392 -7.09 -2.36 -20.64
N VAL A 393 -7.25 -1.83 -19.41
CA VAL A 393 -6.19 -1.97 -18.40
C VAL A 393 -6.15 -3.41 -17.90
N PRO A 394 -5.02 -4.14 -18.03
CA PRO A 394 -4.93 -5.55 -17.67
C PRO A 394 -5.36 -5.85 -16.24
N THR A 395 -6.04 -6.98 -16.07
CA THR A 395 -6.40 -7.54 -14.75
C THR A 395 -5.47 -8.67 -14.32
N ALA A 396 -4.90 -9.37 -15.29
CA ALA A 396 -3.94 -10.46 -15.06
C ALA A 396 -2.50 -9.93 -15.09
N GLY A 397 -1.63 -10.60 -14.35
CA GLY A 397 -0.25 -10.17 -14.21
C GLY A 397 -0.11 -8.93 -13.32
N GLU A 398 1.04 -8.31 -13.37
CA GLU A 398 1.37 -7.07 -12.68
C GLU A 398 1.39 -5.93 -13.70
N LEU A 399 0.90 -4.76 -13.33
CA LEU A 399 1.08 -3.57 -14.16
C LEU A 399 2.54 -3.15 -14.12
N ALA A 400 3.01 -2.68 -15.27
CA ALA A 400 4.34 -2.10 -15.42
C ALA A 400 4.23 -0.87 -16.35
N PRO A 401 5.16 0.09 -16.27
CA PRO A 401 5.16 1.26 -17.16
C PRO A 401 5.05 0.88 -18.63
N THR A 402 5.76 -0.16 -19.05
CA THR A 402 5.76 -0.65 -20.43
C THR A 402 4.42 -1.23 -20.89
N ALA A 403 3.64 -1.80 -19.99
CA ALA A 403 2.28 -2.27 -20.30
C ALA A 403 1.29 -1.10 -20.40
N LEU A 404 1.53 0.00 -19.68
CA LEU A 404 0.67 1.18 -19.70
C LEU A 404 0.93 2.10 -20.91
N ILE A 405 2.14 2.14 -21.44
CA ILE A 405 2.52 3.05 -22.54
C ILE A 405 1.57 2.98 -23.75
N PRO A 406 1.26 1.81 -24.34
CA PRO A 406 0.35 1.76 -25.49
C PRO A 406 -1.08 2.17 -25.15
N LEU A 407 -1.56 1.87 -23.94
CA LEU A 407 -2.89 2.25 -23.46
C LEU A 407 -3.01 3.76 -23.25
N LEU A 408 -1.98 4.34 -22.66
CA LEU A 408 -1.90 5.79 -22.48
C LEU A 408 -1.83 6.50 -23.82
N ALA A 409 -1.02 6.01 -24.77
CA ALA A 409 -0.92 6.60 -26.10
C ALA A 409 -2.29 6.67 -26.80
N GLU A 410 -3.08 5.60 -26.75
CA GLU A 410 -4.43 5.56 -27.32
C GLU A 410 -5.33 6.64 -26.70
N ARG A 411 -5.28 6.85 -25.39
CA ARG A 411 -6.13 7.86 -24.73
C ARG A 411 -5.59 9.27 -24.94
N LEU A 412 -4.27 9.44 -24.95
CA LEU A 412 -3.64 10.73 -25.22
C LEU A 412 -3.92 11.19 -26.66
N ASP A 413 -3.76 10.33 -27.66
CA ASP A 413 -4.08 10.65 -29.06
C ASP A 413 -5.56 11.01 -29.26
N ALA A 414 -6.46 10.45 -28.44
CA ALA A 414 -7.89 10.76 -28.51
C ALA A 414 -8.25 12.14 -27.91
N HIS A 415 -7.41 12.73 -27.05
CA HIS A 415 -7.74 13.94 -26.29
C HIS A 415 -6.74 15.09 -26.46
N CYS A 416 -5.53 14.80 -26.93
CA CYS A 416 -4.42 15.76 -27.03
C CYS A 416 -4.10 16.04 -28.49
N ASP A 417 -4.34 17.26 -28.94
CA ASP A 417 -4.09 17.63 -30.31
C ASP A 417 -2.60 17.88 -30.58
N GLY A 418 -2.12 17.57 -31.80
CA GLY A 418 -0.82 17.97 -32.30
C GLY A 418 0.40 17.17 -31.79
N ALA A 419 0.21 16.02 -31.16
CA ALA A 419 1.28 15.11 -30.75
C ALA A 419 1.02 13.69 -31.31
N ASP A 420 2.11 12.96 -31.59
CA ASP A 420 2.07 11.54 -32.01
C ASP A 420 2.51 10.65 -30.84
N PHE A 421 1.58 10.34 -29.94
CA PHE A 421 1.85 9.44 -28.82
C PHE A 421 1.92 7.99 -29.27
N GLY A 422 1.14 7.62 -30.29
CA GLY A 422 1.18 6.27 -30.90
C GLY A 422 2.55 5.95 -31.48
N GLY A 423 3.14 6.87 -32.22
CA GLY A 423 4.51 6.70 -32.74
C GLY A 423 5.56 6.58 -31.64
N ARG A 424 5.45 7.37 -30.57
CA ARG A 424 6.33 7.25 -29.39
C ARG A 424 6.18 5.91 -28.69
N ALA A 425 4.96 5.48 -28.46
CA ALA A 425 4.68 4.18 -27.85
C ALA A 425 5.26 3.02 -28.68
N ALA A 426 5.08 3.05 -30.01
CA ALA A 426 5.64 2.05 -30.91
C ALA A 426 7.18 1.99 -30.84
N ALA A 427 7.85 3.13 -30.79
CA ALA A 427 9.31 3.20 -30.66
C ALA A 427 9.80 2.60 -29.32
N LEU A 428 9.14 2.91 -28.20
CA LEU A 428 9.46 2.38 -26.88
C LEU A 428 9.23 0.85 -26.82
N THR A 429 8.09 0.39 -27.36
CA THR A 429 7.74 -1.04 -27.42
C THR A 429 8.73 -1.84 -28.29
N ALA A 430 9.16 -1.31 -29.42
CA ALA A 430 10.14 -1.95 -30.28
C ALA A 430 11.49 -2.16 -29.58
N THR A 431 11.91 -1.22 -28.74
CA THR A 431 13.12 -1.36 -27.92
C THR A 431 12.97 -2.45 -26.86
N GLN A 432 11.81 -2.54 -26.24
CA GLN A 432 11.49 -3.56 -25.24
C GLN A 432 11.49 -4.98 -25.84
N HIS A 433 10.88 -5.16 -27.01
CA HIS A 433 10.89 -6.47 -27.70
C HIS A 433 12.31 -6.99 -27.96
N ARG A 434 13.26 -6.11 -28.24
CA ARG A 434 14.68 -6.49 -28.41
C ARG A 434 15.32 -6.92 -27.07
N ALA A 435 14.93 -6.29 -25.97
CA ALA A 435 15.44 -6.60 -24.63
C ALA A 435 14.85 -7.90 -24.07
N ASN A 436 13.63 -8.25 -24.47
CA ASN A 436 12.90 -9.44 -23.99
C ASN A 436 13.16 -10.70 -24.82
N MET A 437 14.27 -10.79 -25.57
CA MET A 437 14.66 -12.04 -26.21
C MET A 437 14.84 -13.13 -25.14
N PRO A 438 14.29 -14.34 -25.37
CA PRO A 438 14.43 -15.43 -24.40
C PRO A 438 15.91 -15.70 -24.14
N PRO A 439 16.32 -15.93 -22.89
CA PRO A 439 17.69 -16.28 -22.57
C PRO A 439 18.09 -17.59 -23.26
N PHE A 440 19.34 -17.70 -23.67
CA PHE A 440 19.90 -18.91 -24.32
C PHE A 440 19.77 -20.17 -23.47
N SER A 441 19.69 -20.01 -22.14
CA SER A 441 19.39 -21.09 -21.21
C SER A 441 18.61 -20.56 -20.02
N GLN A 442 17.54 -21.26 -19.64
CA GLN A 442 16.84 -21.04 -18.38
C GLN A 442 17.49 -21.91 -17.30
N ARG A 443 17.82 -21.31 -16.15
CA ARG A 443 18.21 -22.10 -14.99
C ARG A 443 17.01 -22.86 -14.46
N THR A 444 17.20 -24.16 -14.26
CA THR A 444 16.21 -24.94 -13.54
C THR A 444 16.12 -24.42 -12.10
N PRO A 445 14.91 -24.14 -11.63
CA PRO A 445 14.73 -23.74 -10.26
C PRO A 445 15.19 -24.81 -9.27
N HIS A 446 15.88 -24.43 -8.19
CA HIS A 446 16.35 -25.33 -7.14
C HIS A 446 16.38 -24.63 -5.77
N PHE A 447 16.34 -25.39 -4.71
CA PHE A 447 16.54 -24.84 -3.38
C PHE A 447 17.99 -24.44 -3.16
N CYS A 448 18.19 -23.33 -2.44
CA CYS A 448 19.53 -22.88 -2.07
C CYS A 448 20.28 -23.95 -1.27
N SER A 449 21.61 -23.94 -1.37
CA SER A 449 22.45 -24.82 -0.54
C SER A 449 22.17 -24.59 0.95
N GLY A 450 21.94 -25.65 1.69
CA GLY A 450 21.59 -25.58 3.13
C GLY A 450 20.14 -25.18 3.42
N CYS A 451 19.30 -25.04 2.42
CA CYS A 451 17.88 -24.72 2.63
C CYS A 451 17.18 -25.90 3.33
N PRO A 452 16.38 -25.64 4.40
CA PRO A 452 15.60 -26.69 5.09
C PRO A 452 14.65 -27.45 4.15
N HIS A 453 14.17 -26.82 3.07
CA HIS A 453 13.31 -27.45 2.09
C HIS A 453 13.99 -28.62 1.37
N ASN A 454 15.31 -28.64 1.25
CA ASN A 454 16.04 -29.79 0.70
C ASN A 454 15.79 -31.09 1.48
N THR A 455 15.41 -30.98 2.75
CA THR A 455 15.09 -32.12 3.62
C THR A 455 13.59 -32.31 3.76
N SER A 456 12.85 -31.24 4.03
CA SER A 456 11.41 -31.32 4.31
C SER A 456 10.54 -31.68 3.11
N THR A 457 11.06 -31.51 1.87
CA THR A 457 10.34 -31.88 0.65
C THR A 457 10.71 -33.27 0.13
N ARG A 458 11.60 -33.99 0.82
CA ARG A 458 11.89 -35.38 0.46
C ARG A 458 10.69 -36.25 0.82
N VAL A 459 10.20 -36.98 -0.14
CA VAL A 459 9.15 -37.98 0.07
C VAL A 459 9.79 -39.37 0.14
N PRO A 460 9.20 -40.36 0.87
CA PRO A 460 9.65 -41.73 0.87
C PRO A 460 9.67 -42.33 -0.55
N GLU A 461 10.57 -43.28 -0.78
CA GLU A 461 10.66 -43.96 -2.07
C GLU A 461 9.31 -44.61 -2.45
N GLY A 462 8.87 -44.43 -3.69
CA GLY A 462 7.57 -44.92 -4.17
C GLY A 462 6.35 -44.09 -3.69
N SER A 463 6.57 -42.94 -3.05
CA SER A 463 5.50 -42.04 -2.61
C SER A 463 5.45 -40.78 -3.48
N GLU A 464 4.24 -40.22 -3.62
CA GLU A 464 4.04 -38.88 -4.21
C GLU A 464 3.76 -37.87 -3.11
N GLY A 465 4.38 -36.69 -3.18
CA GLY A 465 4.14 -35.58 -2.28
C GLY A 465 3.24 -34.53 -2.91
N THR A 466 2.19 -34.11 -2.21
CA THR A 466 1.40 -32.93 -2.59
C THR A 466 1.72 -31.76 -1.68
N CYS A 467 1.85 -30.56 -2.23
CA CYS A 467 2.06 -29.37 -1.44
C CYS A 467 0.94 -28.35 -1.67
N ARG A 468 0.37 -27.89 -0.56
CA ARG A 468 -0.74 -26.94 -0.58
C ARG A 468 -0.30 -25.47 -0.63
N TYR A 469 0.96 -25.18 -0.28
CA TYR A 469 1.50 -23.82 -0.22
C TYR A 469 2.85 -23.74 -0.92
N ARG A 470 2.94 -22.85 -1.87
CA ARG A 470 4.17 -22.56 -2.59
C ARG A 470 4.99 -21.50 -1.85
N LEU A 471 5.85 -21.90 -0.95
CA LEU A 471 7.06 -21.14 -0.66
C LEU A 471 8.14 -21.68 -1.59
N SER A 472 8.37 -21.03 -2.73
CA SER A 472 9.42 -21.36 -3.69
C SER A 472 9.42 -22.84 -4.14
N PHE A 473 8.49 -23.23 -5.02
CA PHE A 473 8.56 -24.53 -5.68
C PHE A 473 9.37 -24.45 -6.95
N HIS A 474 10.53 -25.05 -6.85
CA HIS A 474 11.34 -25.41 -7.97
C HIS A 474 11.76 -26.87 -7.83
N GLY A 475 10.84 -27.77 -8.06
CA GLY A 475 11.10 -29.17 -7.80
C GLY A 475 10.56 -30.10 -8.87
N ASN A 476 11.04 -29.95 -10.13
CA ASN A 476 10.83 -30.97 -11.16
C ASN A 476 12.13 -31.69 -11.56
N ASP A 477 13.26 -31.47 -10.90
CA ASP A 477 14.55 -31.94 -11.35
C ASP A 477 15.27 -32.95 -10.46
N HIS A 478 14.61 -33.46 -9.46
CA HIS A 478 15.18 -34.65 -8.80
C HIS A 478 14.45 -35.84 -9.41
N GLY A 479 15.16 -36.65 -10.20
CA GLY A 479 14.72 -37.79 -10.95
C GLY A 479 13.43 -38.53 -10.52
N PRO A 480 12.99 -39.59 -11.16
CA PRO A 480 11.68 -40.18 -11.02
C PRO A 480 11.22 -40.57 -9.58
N GLN A 481 12.10 -40.41 -8.58
CA GLN A 481 11.85 -40.76 -7.18
C GLN A 481 11.40 -39.60 -6.29
N HIS A 482 11.28 -38.35 -6.83
CA HIS A 482 10.94 -37.17 -6.03
C HIS A 482 9.96 -36.21 -6.74
N GLN A 483 8.96 -36.78 -7.43
CA GLN A 483 7.94 -35.93 -8.05
C GLN A 483 6.95 -35.43 -7.01
N ILE A 484 6.89 -34.10 -6.88
CA ILE A 484 5.82 -33.42 -6.15
C ILE A 484 4.79 -33.00 -7.19
N TYR A 485 3.65 -33.66 -7.21
CA TYR A 485 2.54 -33.30 -8.10
C TYR A 485 1.73 -32.14 -7.51
N LEU A 486 1.52 -31.11 -8.30
CA LEU A 486 0.39 -30.21 -8.08
C LEU A 486 -0.82 -30.85 -8.75
N PRO A 487 -1.96 -31.03 -8.09
CA PRO A 487 -3.16 -31.52 -8.76
C PRO A 487 -3.53 -30.58 -9.90
N ASP A 488 -3.79 -31.15 -11.08
CA ASP A 488 -4.32 -30.43 -12.23
C ASP A 488 -5.62 -29.75 -11.83
N GLY A 489 -5.65 -28.42 -11.81
CA GLY A 489 -6.86 -27.66 -11.52
C GLY A 489 -6.80 -26.71 -10.31
N TRP A 490 -5.60 -26.34 -9.84
CA TRP A 490 -5.40 -25.28 -8.84
C TRP A 490 -4.48 -24.18 -9.35
#